data_242108602597f237ceff06e6f40d3fb1
#
_entry.id   242108602597f237ceff06e6f40d3fb1
#
_cell.length_a   1.000
_cell.length_b   1.000
_cell.length_c   1.000
_cell.angle_alpha   90.00
_cell.angle_beta   90.00
_cell.angle_gamma   90.00
#
_symmetry.space_group_name_H-M   'P 1'
#
loop_
_entity.id
_entity.type
_entity.pdbx_description
1 polymer ?
#
loop_
_entity_poly.entity_id
_entity_poly.type
_entity_poly.pdbx_seq_one_letter_code
_entity_poly.pdbx_strand_id
1 'polypeptide(L)'
;MIYSDKKTMYKNLLSWLTILLGLSSCSGTSPAISVVCEENNVGNSVIKWETAPLLKGQVQVYASTSPTLIPEESPVAMSNISDGKMTIITEDPSQRYYYMMVFNNKYRVRVATRNVNIPGVQNFRDLGGYKSTDTGKMISWGMLYRSAQIDSISPGSRRELKNMGIRTIIDLRSEEELHNYPQLDDKEFRIVHIPIPTGNMESILQGIRKEKIKSDTIYRLVERMNRKLVANYQKEFREVFDILLNPDCYPAVIHCTSGKGRTGVVS
;
A
#
# COMPACT_ATOMS: atom_id res chain seq x y z
N MET A 1 -59.86 -15.12 51.28
CA MET A 1 -59.08 -16.34 51.12
C MET A 1 -58.51 -16.41 49.74
N ILE A 2 -57.37 -15.71 49.51
CA ILE A 2 -56.60 -15.77 48.26
C ILE A 2 -55.14 -15.87 48.70
N TYR A 3 -54.65 -17.10 48.82
CA TYR A 3 -53.23 -17.39 48.91
C TYR A 3 -52.82 -17.96 47.55
N SER A 4 -52.43 -17.15 46.63
CA SER A 4 -51.89 -17.57 45.33
C SER A 4 -50.40 -17.34 45.31
N ASP A 5 -49.72 -18.36 45.44
CA ASP A 5 -48.58 -18.92 44.77
C ASP A 5 -47.45 -17.97 44.35
N LYS A 6 -46.78 -17.40 45.36
CA LYS A 6 -45.50 -16.73 45.16
C LYS A 6 -44.36 -17.63 44.60
N LYS A 7 -44.50 -18.97 44.79
CA LYS A 7 -43.50 -19.95 44.33
C LYS A 7 -43.46 -20.09 42.80
N THR A 8 -44.61 -19.98 42.13
CA THR A 8 -44.68 -20.12 40.67
C THR A 8 -44.13 -18.89 39.95
N MET A 9 -44.31 -17.70 40.58
CA MET A 9 -43.81 -16.45 40.02
C MET A 9 -42.27 -16.38 40.05
N TYR A 10 -41.61 -16.86 41.10
CA TYR A 10 -40.14 -16.93 41.18
C TYR A 10 -39.53 -17.98 40.24
N LYS A 11 -40.18 -19.10 39.98
CA LYS A 11 -39.74 -20.09 39.01
C LYS A 11 -39.75 -19.53 37.59
N ASN A 12 -40.76 -18.80 37.23
CA ASN A 12 -40.85 -18.15 35.92
C ASN A 12 -39.88 -17.01 35.78
N LEU A 13 -39.61 -16.21 36.84
CA LEU A 13 -38.60 -15.15 36.82
C LEU A 13 -37.18 -15.71 36.68
N LEU A 14 -36.86 -16.82 37.36
CA LEU A 14 -35.55 -17.48 37.20
C LEU A 14 -35.35 -18.08 35.80
N SER A 15 -36.44 -18.65 35.20
CA SER A 15 -36.38 -19.17 33.84
C SER A 15 -36.17 -18.10 32.79
N TRP A 16 -36.73 -16.91 32.98
CA TRP A 16 -36.49 -15.75 32.10
C TRP A 16 -35.11 -15.15 32.30
N LEU A 17 -34.55 -15.15 33.51
CA LEU A 17 -33.21 -14.67 33.80
C LEU A 17 -32.11 -15.57 33.20
N THR A 18 -32.35 -16.90 33.18
CA THR A 18 -31.41 -17.85 32.55
C THR A 18 -31.47 -17.81 31.03
N ILE A 19 -32.59 -17.43 30.42
CA ILE A 19 -32.67 -17.19 28.95
C ILE A 19 -32.00 -15.88 28.56
N LEU A 20 -32.05 -14.86 29.42
CA LEU A 20 -31.34 -13.59 29.14
C LEU A 20 -29.80 -13.69 29.27
N LEU A 21 -29.30 -14.64 30.08
CA LEU A 21 -27.85 -14.89 30.21
C LEU A 21 -27.28 -15.75 29.07
N GLY A 22 -28.13 -16.39 28.26
CA GLY A 22 -27.74 -17.19 27.09
C GLY A 22 -27.58 -16.38 25.80
N LEU A 23 -27.93 -15.06 25.77
CA LEU A 23 -27.79 -14.17 24.64
C LEU A 23 -26.59 -13.22 24.79
N SER A 24 -25.54 -13.64 25.49
CA SER A 24 -24.22 -13.07 25.24
C SER A 24 -23.79 -13.50 23.85
N SER A 25 -24.40 -12.86 22.85
CA SER A 25 -23.88 -12.86 21.49
C SER A 25 -22.42 -12.47 21.60
N CYS A 26 -21.53 -13.43 21.49
CA CYS A 26 -20.18 -13.16 21.07
C CYS A 26 -20.28 -12.41 19.75
N SER A 27 -20.33 -11.09 19.78
CA SER A 27 -19.93 -10.28 18.66
C SER A 27 -18.44 -10.57 18.45
N GLY A 28 -18.16 -11.70 17.82
CA GLY A 28 -16.81 -12.10 17.48
C GLY A 28 -16.26 -11.01 16.58
N THR A 29 -15.49 -10.10 17.17
CA THR A 29 -14.73 -9.12 16.41
C THR A 29 -13.87 -9.91 15.43
N SER A 30 -14.01 -9.60 14.16
CA SER A 30 -13.15 -10.21 13.13
C SER A 30 -11.69 -10.05 13.55
N PRO A 31 -10.86 -11.10 13.46
CA PRO A 31 -9.46 -10.99 13.84
C PRO A 31 -8.76 -9.94 12.97
N ALA A 32 -7.89 -9.17 13.60
CA ALA A 32 -6.96 -8.35 12.86
C ALA A 32 -5.88 -9.27 12.28
N ILE A 33 -5.70 -9.23 10.97
CA ILE A 33 -4.70 -10.01 10.24
C ILE A 33 -3.79 -9.02 9.53
N SER A 34 -2.53 -8.99 9.92
CA SER A 34 -1.47 -8.20 9.27
C SER A 34 -0.62 -9.10 8.40
N VAL A 35 -0.39 -8.71 7.16
CA VAL A 35 0.39 -9.48 6.19
C VAL A 35 1.40 -8.56 5.51
N VAL A 36 2.63 -9.05 5.35
CA VAL A 36 3.70 -8.38 4.59
C VAL A 36 4.28 -9.38 3.61
N CYS A 37 4.51 -8.94 2.38
CA CYS A 37 5.23 -9.70 1.35
C CYS A 37 6.51 -8.96 0.98
N GLU A 38 7.63 -9.66 1.03
CA GLU A 38 8.95 -9.16 0.66
C GLU A 38 9.58 -10.11 -0.35
N GLU A 39 10.43 -9.59 -1.21
CA GLU A 39 11.24 -10.41 -2.11
C GLU A 39 12.59 -10.68 -1.45
N ASN A 40 13.06 -11.93 -1.51
CA ASN A 40 14.40 -12.27 -1.06
C ASN A 40 15.44 -12.06 -2.17
N ASN A 41 16.72 -12.27 -1.85
CA ASN A 41 17.85 -12.02 -2.75
C ASN A 41 17.86 -12.89 -4.02
N VAL A 42 17.03 -13.92 -4.08
CA VAL A 42 16.93 -14.82 -5.25
C VAL A 42 15.58 -14.72 -5.96
N GLY A 43 14.80 -13.66 -5.67
CA GLY A 43 13.55 -13.37 -6.36
C GLY A 43 12.32 -14.14 -5.85
N ASN A 44 12.44 -14.91 -4.76
CA ASN A 44 11.30 -15.60 -4.16
C ASN A 44 10.51 -14.66 -3.23
N SER A 45 9.19 -14.84 -3.15
CA SER A 45 8.33 -14.10 -2.26
C SER A 45 8.31 -14.69 -0.86
N VAL A 46 8.68 -13.90 0.14
CA VAL A 46 8.57 -14.24 1.56
C VAL A 46 7.37 -13.52 2.15
N ILE A 47 6.35 -14.28 2.51
CA ILE A 47 5.14 -13.74 3.13
C ILE A 47 5.19 -14.00 4.62
N LYS A 48 4.96 -12.93 5.42
CA LYS A 48 4.90 -12.97 6.88
C LYS A 48 3.53 -12.49 7.32
N TRP A 49 2.99 -13.08 8.38
CA TRP A 49 1.69 -12.68 8.93
C TRP A 49 1.63 -12.76 10.44
N GLU A 50 0.75 -11.94 11.01
CA GLU A 50 0.38 -11.95 12.41
C GLU A 50 -1.14 -11.86 12.52
N THR A 51 -1.70 -12.47 13.54
CA THR A 51 -3.15 -12.43 13.81
C THR A 51 -3.43 -12.05 15.27
N ALA A 52 -4.41 -11.18 15.48
CA ALA A 52 -4.87 -10.76 16.81
C ALA A 52 -6.42 -10.85 16.90
N PRO A 53 -6.99 -11.73 17.74
CA PRO A 53 -6.32 -12.76 18.55
C PRO A 53 -5.61 -13.82 17.70
N LEU A 54 -4.72 -14.59 18.32
CA LEU A 54 -4.02 -15.67 17.66
C LEU A 54 -5.02 -16.69 17.07
N LEU A 55 -4.96 -16.86 15.75
CA LEU A 55 -5.74 -17.87 15.04
C LEU A 55 -4.96 -19.18 14.99
N LYS A 56 -5.69 -20.27 15.16
CA LYS A 56 -5.21 -21.63 14.87
C LYS A 56 -5.80 -22.09 13.53
N GLY A 57 -5.16 -23.07 12.89
CA GLY A 57 -5.62 -23.65 11.64
C GLY A 57 -4.65 -23.39 10.50
N GLN A 58 -5.15 -23.36 9.28
CA GLN A 58 -4.35 -23.29 8.07
C GLN A 58 -4.57 -22.00 7.30
N VAL A 59 -3.53 -21.57 6.59
CA VAL A 59 -3.55 -20.54 5.58
C VAL A 59 -3.20 -21.14 4.23
N GLN A 60 -4.02 -20.83 3.22
CA GLN A 60 -3.80 -21.18 1.82
C GLN A 60 -3.39 -19.91 1.08
N VAL A 61 -2.47 -20.03 0.14
CA VAL A 61 -1.99 -18.92 -0.68
C VAL A 61 -2.23 -19.23 -2.15
N TYR A 62 -2.88 -18.32 -2.82
CA TYR A 62 -3.12 -18.34 -4.27
C TYR A 62 -2.33 -17.21 -4.91
N ALA A 63 -1.83 -17.42 -6.12
CA ALA A 63 -1.01 -16.46 -6.83
C ALA A 63 -1.60 -16.13 -8.21
N SER A 64 -1.38 -14.89 -8.64
CA SER A 64 -1.72 -14.43 -9.99
C SER A 64 -0.79 -13.28 -10.39
N THR A 65 -0.55 -13.13 -11.68
CA THR A 65 0.10 -11.94 -12.23
C THR A 65 -0.89 -10.78 -12.42
N SER A 66 -2.20 -11.04 -12.31
CA SER A 66 -3.24 -10.01 -12.34
C SER A 66 -3.46 -9.41 -10.95
N PRO A 67 -3.40 -8.07 -10.78
CA PRO A 67 -3.70 -7.42 -9.50
C PRO A 67 -5.18 -7.51 -9.12
N THR A 68 -6.07 -7.74 -10.08
CA THR A 68 -7.52 -7.72 -9.87
C THR A 68 -8.13 -9.10 -9.74
N LEU A 69 -7.62 -10.09 -10.47
CA LEU A 69 -8.15 -11.45 -10.51
C LEU A 69 -7.11 -12.45 -9.98
N ILE A 70 -7.39 -13.05 -8.84
CA ILE A 70 -6.60 -14.14 -8.26
C ILE A 70 -7.54 -15.33 -8.08
N PRO A 71 -7.50 -16.35 -8.96
CA PRO A 71 -8.32 -17.56 -8.84
C PRO A 71 -7.96 -18.33 -7.56
N GLU A 72 -8.99 -18.82 -6.84
CA GLU A 72 -8.82 -19.61 -5.60
C GLU A 72 -9.06 -21.12 -5.88
N GLU A 73 -8.64 -21.61 -7.05
CA GLU A 73 -8.86 -23.01 -7.44
C GLU A 73 -7.76 -23.95 -6.92
N SER A 74 -6.49 -23.51 -7.06
CA SER A 74 -5.32 -24.30 -6.65
C SER A 74 -4.36 -23.43 -5.85
N PRO A 75 -4.17 -23.69 -4.55
CA PRO A 75 -3.21 -22.93 -3.76
C PRO A 75 -1.78 -23.27 -4.19
N VAL A 76 -0.94 -22.25 -4.35
CA VAL A 76 0.49 -22.38 -4.65
C VAL A 76 1.29 -22.78 -3.41
N ALA A 77 0.74 -22.53 -2.21
CA ALA A 77 1.34 -22.92 -0.94
C ALA A 77 0.29 -23.02 0.17
N MET A 78 0.58 -23.83 1.18
CA MET A 78 -0.21 -23.99 2.40
C MET A 78 0.71 -24.07 3.61
N SER A 79 0.28 -23.53 4.76
CA SER A 79 1.01 -23.60 6.03
C SER A 79 0.05 -23.54 7.21
N ASN A 80 0.53 -23.85 8.42
CA ASN A 80 -0.21 -23.53 9.62
C ASN A 80 -0.15 -22.03 9.89
N ILE A 81 -1.24 -21.46 10.39
CA ILE A 81 -1.27 -20.03 10.75
C ILE A 81 -0.21 -19.70 11.81
N SER A 82 0.07 -20.66 12.71
CA SER A 82 1.09 -20.53 13.76
C SER A 82 2.52 -20.37 13.23
N ASP A 83 2.80 -20.74 11.99
CA ASP A 83 4.14 -20.65 11.42
C ASP A 83 4.56 -19.20 11.16
N GLY A 84 3.59 -18.29 10.99
CA GLY A 84 3.80 -16.85 10.89
C GLY A 84 4.53 -16.38 9.62
N LYS A 85 5.05 -17.31 8.83
CA LYS A 85 5.77 -17.01 7.58
C LYS A 85 5.82 -18.20 6.63
N MET A 86 5.96 -17.91 5.34
CA MET A 86 6.32 -18.90 4.31
C MET A 86 7.11 -18.24 3.18
N THR A 87 7.82 -19.07 2.43
CA THR A 87 8.49 -18.66 1.20
C THR A 87 7.81 -19.35 0.02
N ILE A 88 7.43 -18.55 -0.97
CA ILE A 88 6.86 -19.02 -2.23
C ILE A 88 7.95 -18.93 -3.29
N ILE A 89 8.27 -20.07 -3.88
CA ILE A 89 9.21 -20.13 -5.01
C ILE A 89 8.48 -19.55 -6.22
N THR A 90 9.03 -18.49 -6.78
CA THR A 90 8.48 -17.80 -7.95
C THR A 90 8.93 -18.51 -9.21
N GLU A 91 8.00 -18.98 -10.04
CA GLU A 91 8.31 -19.70 -11.28
C GLU A 91 9.02 -18.81 -12.30
N ASP A 92 8.58 -17.54 -12.40
CA ASP A 92 9.20 -16.53 -13.25
C ASP A 92 9.49 -15.26 -12.44
N PRO A 93 10.73 -15.06 -11.99
CA PRO A 93 11.13 -13.87 -11.22
C PRO A 93 11.02 -12.55 -12.01
N SER A 94 10.86 -12.59 -13.33
CA SER A 94 10.63 -11.39 -14.15
C SER A 94 9.18 -10.89 -14.07
N GLN A 95 8.27 -11.71 -13.55
CA GLN A 95 6.85 -11.39 -13.40
C GLN A 95 6.57 -10.89 -11.98
N ARG A 96 5.68 -9.92 -11.88
CA ARG A 96 5.15 -9.49 -10.61
C ARG A 96 3.96 -10.34 -10.21
N TYR A 97 3.99 -10.88 -8.98
CA TYR A 97 2.90 -11.69 -8.43
C TYR A 97 2.11 -10.93 -7.36
N TYR A 98 0.82 -11.23 -7.35
CA TYR A 98 -0.14 -10.82 -6.32
C TYR A 98 -0.69 -12.07 -5.66
N TYR A 99 -0.80 -12.04 -4.34
CA TYR A 99 -1.21 -13.19 -3.57
C TYR A 99 -2.53 -12.95 -2.86
N MET A 100 -3.40 -13.96 -2.86
CA MET A 100 -4.56 -14.04 -1.99
C MET A 100 -4.26 -15.06 -0.89
N MET A 101 -4.24 -14.60 0.35
CA MET A 101 -4.10 -15.45 1.51
C MET A 101 -5.48 -15.72 2.10
N VAL A 102 -5.81 -16.99 2.28
CA VAL A 102 -7.11 -17.45 2.80
C VAL A 102 -6.88 -18.18 4.11
N PHE A 103 -7.20 -17.53 5.22
CA PHE A 103 -7.05 -18.07 6.56
C PHE A 103 -8.34 -18.83 6.96
N ASN A 104 -8.21 -20.12 7.28
CA ASN A 104 -9.31 -21.01 7.68
C ASN A 104 -10.52 -21.01 6.72
N ASN A 105 -10.29 -20.87 5.42
CA ASN A 105 -11.31 -20.71 4.37
C ASN A 105 -12.30 -19.54 4.60
N LYS A 106 -11.98 -18.63 5.52
CA LYS A 106 -12.89 -17.57 5.97
C LYS A 106 -12.34 -16.16 5.73
N TYR A 107 -11.11 -15.88 6.14
CA TYR A 107 -10.56 -14.54 6.09
C TYR A 107 -9.60 -14.41 4.90
N ARG A 108 -9.81 -13.41 4.07
CA ARG A 108 -9.04 -13.18 2.85
C ARG A 108 -8.24 -11.90 2.95
N VAL A 109 -6.95 -12.00 2.68
CA VAL A 109 -6.05 -10.85 2.65
C VAL A 109 -5.27 -10.88 1.34
N ARG A 110 -5.37 -9.82 0.56
CA ARG A 110 -4.57 -9.65 -0.65
C ARG A 110 -3.27 -8.94 -0.31
N VAL A 111 -2.15 -9.44 -0.83
CA VAL A 111 -0.83 -8.88 -0.59
C VAL A 111 0.05 -9.02 -1.84
N ALA A 112 1.00 -8.11 -2.00
CA ALA A 112 2.07 -8.19 -2.99
C ALA A 112 3.34 -7.56 -2.40
N THR A 113 4.46 -7.67 -3.08
CA THR A 113 5.67 -6.94 -2.72
C THR A 113 5.44 -5.44 -2.88
N ARG A 114 5.83 -4.65 -1.88
CA ARG A 114 5.70 -3.20 -1.96
C ARG A 114 6.75 -2.59 -2.88
N ASN A 115 7.99 -3.01 -2.72
CA ASN A 115 9.06 -2.58 -3.62
C ASN A 115 8.94 -3.32 -4.95
N VAL A 116 9.07 -2.57 -6.03
CA VAL A 116 9.10 -3.10 -7.39
C VAL A 116 10.45 -2.69 -7.99
N ASN A 117 11.20 -3.65 -8.46
CA ASN A 117 12.51 -3.39 -9.04
C ASN A 117 12.36 -3.05 -10.51
N ILE A 118 12.43 -1.77 -10.86
CA ILE A 118 12.50 -1.28 -12.25
C ILE A 118 13.92 -0.77 -12.48
N PRO A 119 14.74 -1.42 -13.29
CA PRO A 119 16.11 -0.98 -13.53
C PRO A 119 16.18 0.50 -13.99
N GLY A 120 17.01 1.28 -13.32
CA GLY A 120 17.13 2.72 -13.60
C GLY A 120 16.09 3.62 -12.93
N VAL A 121 15.04 3.06 -12.31
CA VAL A 121 14.04 3.83 -11.55
C VAL A 121 14.18 3.53 -10.07
N GLN A 122 14.66 4.48 -9.31
CA GLN A 122 14.82 4.30 -7.87
C GLN A 122 13.50 4.47 -7.12
N ASN A 123 13.41 3.86 -5.94
CA ASN A 123 12.32 4.06 -4.99
C ASN A 123 10.91 3.76 -5.56
N PHE A 124 10.82 2.84 -6.54
CA PHE A 124 9.56 2.47 -7.15
C PHE A 124 8.77 1.54 -6.20
N ARG A 125 7.57 1.96 -5.82
CA ARG A 125 6.75 1.26 -4.83
C ARG A 125 5.27 1.29 -5.18
N ASP A 126 4.59 0.18 -4.90
CA ASP A 126 3.13 0.10 -4.94
C ASP A 126 2.53 0.70 -3.67
N LEU A 127 1.49 1.51 -3.81
CA LEU A 127 0.72 2.09 -2.70
C LEU A 127 -0.46 1.20 -2.28
N GLY A 128 -0.62 0.04 -2.90
CA GLY A 128 -1.66 -0.93 -2.54
C GLY A 128 -1.56 -1.40 -1.08
N GLY A 129 -2.68 -1.82 -0.52
CA GLY A 129 -2.76 -2.36 0.83
C GLY A 129 -2.77 -1.33 1.96
N TYR A 130 -2.57 -0.03 1.70
CA TYR A 130 -2.80 1.00 2.71
C TYR A 130 -4.29 1.18 2.95
N LYS A 131 -4.67 1.19 4.22
CA LYS A 131 -6.06 1.30 4.65
C LYS A 131 -6.36 2.71 5.13
N SER A 132 -7.45 3.28 4.64
CA SER A 132 -7.98 4.54 5.17
C SER A 132 -8.51 4.33 6.59
N THR A 133 -8.11 5.20 7.51
CA THR A 133 -8.62 5.21 8.89
C THR A 133 -10.10 5.57 8.95
N ASP A 134 -10.55 6.45 8.08
CA ASP A 134 -11.91 7.00 8.10
C ASP A 134 -12.94 6.07 7.45
N THR A 135 -12.60 5.49 6.31
CA THR A 135 -13.53 4.68 5.53
C THR A 135 -13.32 3.17 5.68
N GLY A 136 -12.17 2.75 6.21
CA GLY A 136 -11.77 1.36 6.25
C GLY A 136 -11.46 0.73 4.88
N LYS A 137 -11.59 1.49 3.78
CA LYS A 137 -11.24 1.04 2.43
C LYS A 137 -9.73 0.98 2.26
N MET A 138 -9.27 0.11 1.38
CA MET A 138 -7.85 -0.03 1.05
C MET A 138 -7.58 0.42 -0.38
N ILE A 139 -6.39 0.96 -0.61
CA ILE A 139 -5.88 1.17 -1.96
C ILE A 139 -5.65 -0.20 -2.59
N SER A 140 -6.16 -0.39 -3.80
CA SER A 140 -5.97 -1.64 -4.55
C SER A 140 -4.51 -1.81 -4.97
N TRP A 141 -3.98 -3.01 -4.80
CA TRP A 141 -2.65 -3.36 -5.29
C TRP A 141 -2.59 -3.23 -6.81
N GLY A 142 -1.43 -2.81 -7.33
CA GLY A 142 -1.20 -2.73 -8.76
C GLY A 142 -1.85 -1.53 -9.46
N MET A 143 -2.43 -0.58 -8.72
CA MET A 143 -3.17 0.54 -9.31
C MET A 143 -2.47 1.89 -9.15
N LEU A 144 -1.82 2.13 -8.02
CA LEU A 144 -1.17 3.40 -7.73
C LEU A 144 0.25 3.16 -7.23
N TYR A 145 1.21 3.80 -7.87
CA TYR A 145 2.63 3.66 -7.58
C TYR A 145 3.26 5.02 -7.27
N ARG A 146 4.40 4.97 -6.59
CA ARG A 146 5.27 6.13 -6.40
C ARG A 146 6.71 5.77 -6.78
N SER A 147 7.49 6.77 -7.23
CA SER A 147 8.90 6.53 -7.55
C SER A 147 9.76 7.80 -7.41
N ALA A 148 11.07 7.64 -7.55
CA ALA A 148 11.96 8.72 -7.97
C ALA A 148 11.74 9.04 -9.45
N GLN A 149 12.48 9.98 -9.99
CA GLN A 149 12.32 10.45 -11.37
C GLN A 149 12.37 9.32 -12.40
N ILE A 150 11.50 9.46 -13.40
CA ILE A 150 11.44 8.61 -14.58
C ILE A 150 11.76 9.52 -15.77
N ASP A 151 13.03 9.65 -16.10
CA ASP A 151 13.49 10.52 -17.17
C ASP A 151 14.09 9.72 -18.34
N SER A 152 15.16 8.99 -18.07
CA SER A 152 15.86 8.17 -19.05
C SER A 152 15.84 6.71 -18.60
N ILE A 153 14.93 5.93 -19.15
CA ILE A 153 14.78 4.50 -18.85
C ILE A 153 15.18 3.62 -20.04
N SER A 154 15.72 2.46 -19.73
CA SER A 154 16.08 1.46 -20.75
C SER A 154 14.83 0.95 -21.49
N PRO A 155 14.97 0.41 -22.72
CA PRO A 155 13.87 -0.26 -23.39
C PRO A 155 13.29 -1.43 -22.58
N GLY A 156 14.12 -2.09 -21.74
CA GLY A 156 13.69 -3.14 -20.80
C GLY A 156 12.77 -2.59 -19.73
N SER A 157 13.19 -1.56 -19.02
CA SER A 157 12.40 -0.90 -17.98
C SER A 157 11.10 -0.31 -18.51
N ARG A 158 11.12 0.19 -19.73
CA ARG A 158 9.91 0.65 -20.43
C ARG A 158 8.91 -0.50 -20.61
N ARG A 159 9.39 -1.67 -21.10
CA ARG A 159 8.55 -2.86 -21.23
C ARG A 159 7.98 -3.31 -19.89
N GLU A 160 8.76 -3.24 -18.82
CA GLU A 160 8.27 -3.59 -17.48
C GLU A 160 7.13 -2.67 -17.02
N LEU A 161 7.28 -1.35 -17.17
CA LEU A 161 6.21 -0.40 -16.87
C LEU A 161 4.94 -0.69 -17.71
N LYS A 162 5.11 -1.04 -18.99
CA LYS A 162 3.99 -1.45 -19.87
C LYS A 162 3.35 -2.75 -19.41
N ASN A 163 4.14 -3.75 -19.06
CA ASN A 163 3.64 -5.05 -18.57
C ASN A 163 2.87 -4.89 -17.25
N MET A 164 3.24 -3.91 -16.42
CA MET A 164 2.49 -3.52 -15.24
C MET A 164 1.20 -2.73 -15.59
N GLY A 165 0.97 -2.44 -16.86
CA GLY A 165 -0.20 -1.73 -17.37
C GLY A 165 -0.18 -0.24 -17.06
N ILE A 166 0.96 0.36 -16.67
CA ILE A 166 1.05 1.80 -16.37
C ILE A 166 0.48 2.60 -17.54
N ARG A 167 -0.47 3.47 -17.25
CA ARG A 167 -1.12 4.38 -18.21
C ARG A 167 -0.73 5.83 -18.00
N THR A 168 -0.61 6.26 -16.76
CA THR A 168 -0.38 7.66 -16.41
C THR A 168 0.88 7.82 -15.55
N ILE A 169 1.70 8.76 -15.91
CA ILE A 169 2.87 9.21 -15.15
C ILE A 169 2.63 10.65 -14.74
N ILE A 170 2.59 10.94 -13.45
CA ILE A 170 2.42 12.28 -12.88
C ILE A 170 3.77 12.75 -12.37
N ASP A 171 4.35 13.74 -13.04
CA ASP A 171 5.66 14.31 -12.73
C ASP A 171 5.49 15.61 -11.92
N LEU A 172 5.99 15.61 -10.69
CA LEU A 172 5.93 16.76 -9.77
C LEU A 172 7.23 17.58 -9.74
N ARG A 173 8.16 17.34 -10.65
CA ARG A 173 9.42 18.08 -10.70
C ARG A 173 9.19 19.52 -11.17
N SER A 174 10.04 20.43 -10.71
CA SER A 174 10.03 21.81 -11.19
C SER A 174 10.56 21.94 -12.61
N GLU A 175 10.31 23.07 -13.26
CA GLU A 175 10.87 23.38 -14.58
C GLU A 175 12.39 23.35 -14.60
N GLU A 176 13.03 23.83 -13.52
CA GLU A 176 14.49 23.80 -13.38
C GLU A 176 15.03 22.36 -13.34
N GLU A 177 14.32 21.45 -12.63
CA GLU A 177 14.69 20.04 -12.58
C GLU A 177 14.52 19.36 -13.94
N LEU A 178 13.49 19.73 -14.71
CA LEU A 178 13.28 19.23 -16.07
C LEU A 178 14.33 19.73 -17.06
N HIS A 179 14.87 20.93 -16.86
CA HIS A 179 15.95 21.44 -17.68
C HIS A 179 17.21 20.57 -17.58
N ASN A 180 17.52 20.09 -16.37
CA ASN A 180 18.68 19.23 -16.11
C ASN A 180 18.44 17.76 -16.48
N TYR A 181 17.22 17.29 -16.27
CA TYR A 181 16.77 15.91 -16.50
C TYR A 181 15.43 15.93 -17.23
N PRO A 182 15.43 15.97 -18.56
CA PRO A 182 14.22 16.10 -19.35
C PRO A 182 13.16 15.04 -18.98
N GLN A 183 11.92 15.42 -19.13
CA GLN A 183 10.80 14.49 -18.95
C GLN A 183 10.90 13.33 -19.95
N LEU A 184 10.45 12.14 -19.52
CA LEU A 184 10.31 11.00 -20.43
C LEU A 184 9.43 11.39 -21.63
N ASP A 185 10.00 11.32 -22.83
CA ASP A 185 9.23 11.49 -24.07
C ASP A 185 8.78 10.13 -24.56
N ASP A 186 7.55 9.78 -24.27
CA ASP A 186 6.97 8.50 -24.63
C ASP A 186 5.47 8.62 -24.91
N LYS A 187 5.08 8.30 -26.12
CA LYS A 187 3.68 8.35 -26.56
C LYS A 187 2.80 7.22 -25.99
N GLU A 188 3.42 6.22 -25.39
CA GLU A 188 2.70 5.06 -24.82
C GLU A 188 2.14 5.34 -23.42
N PHE A 189 2.66 6.37 -22.73
CA PHE A 189 2.19 6.83 -21.43
C PHE A 189 1.54 8.19 -21.53
N ARG A 190 0.45 8.40 -20.79
CA ARG A 190 -0.07 9.74 -20.54
C ARG A 190 0.82 10.41 -19.49
N ILE A 191 1.67 11.31 -19.90
CA ILE A 191 2.57 12.04 -18.99
C ILE A 191 1.93 13.38 -18.64
N VAL A 192 1.76 13.67 -17.35
CA VAL A 192 1.18 14.91 -16.84
C VAL A 192 2.21 15.57 -15.94
N HIS A 193 2.60 16.79 -16.29
CA HIS A 193 3.54 17.58 -15.52
C HIS A 193 2.79 18.59 -14.65
N ILE A 194 3.00 18.52 -13.34
CA ILE A 194 2.43 19.42 -12.33
C ILE A 194 3.60 19.96 -11.49
N PRO A 195 4.20 21.08 -11.87
CA PRO A 195 5.45 21.56 -11.28
C PRO A 195 5.24 22.03 -9.82
N ILE A 196 5.96 21.40 -8.90
CA ILE A 196 6.02 21.79 -7.49
C ILE A 196 7.48 22.13 -7.14
N PRO A 197 7.89 23.37 -7.22
CA PRO A 197 9.25 23.78 -6.87
C PRO A 197 9.50 23.63 -5.36
N THR A 198 10.64 23.05 -5.01
CA THR A 198 11.06 22.82 -3.61
C THR A 198 12.03 23.87 -3.08
N GLY A 199 12.31 24.92 -3.87
CA GLY A 199 13.32 25.92 -3.54
C GLY A 199 14.75 25.39 -3.72
N ASN A 200 15.72 26.06 -3.13
CA ASN A 200 17.13 25.77 -3.32
C ASN A 200 17.60 24.51 -2.55
N MET A 201 17.05 23.35 -2.92
CA MET A 201 17.38 22.06 -2.29
C MET A 201 18.83 21.65 -2.59
N GLU A 202 19.35 21.98 -3.76
CA GLU A 202 20.72 21.63 -4.15
C GLU A 202 21.75 22.30 -3.21
N SER A 203 21.58 23.57 -2.88
CA SER A 203 22.48 24.26 -1.94
C SER A 203 22.44 23.67 -0.53
N ILE A 204 21.28 23.18 -0.13
CA ILE A 204 21.09 22.49 1.17
C ILE A 204 21.84 21.16 1.16
N LEU A 205 21.68 20.35 0.12
CA LEU A 205 22.37 19.07 -0.04
C LEU A 205 23.89 19.26 -0.11
N GLN A 206 24.36 20.31 -0.81
CA GLN A 206 25.79 20.65 -0.82
C GLN A 206 26.29 21.07 0.55
N GLY A 207 25.50 21.82 1.31
CA GLY A 207 25.84 22.20 2.70
C GLY A 207 25.95 20.99 3.62
N ILE A 208 25.09 20.01 3.44
CA ILE A 208 25.12 18.73 4.17
C ILE A 208 26.38 17.94 3.81
N ARG A 209 26.64 17.74 2.52
CA ARG A 209 27.82 17.01 2.02
C ARG A 209 29.15 17.62 2.48
N LYS A 210 29.20 18.94 2.71
CA LYS A 210 30.37 19.65 3.20
C LYS A 210 30.44 19.71 4.73
N GLU A 211 29.56 18.96 5.45
CA GLU A 211 29.47 18.93 6.91
C GLU A 211 29.28 20.32 7.58
N LYS A 212 28.82 21.29 6.80
CA LYS A 212 28.57 22.66 7.28
C LYS A 212 27.24 22.82 8.02
N ILE A 213 26.37 21.82 7.95
CA ILE A 213 25.02 21.87 8.53
C ILE A 213 24.89 20.75 9.57
N LYS A 214 24.55 21.12 10.80
CA LYS A 214 24.30 20.18 11.91
C LYS A 214 23.00 19.39 11.68
N SER A 215 22.92 18.15 12.18
CA SER A 215 21.77 17.26 12.02
C SER A 215 20.44 17.88 12.46
N ASP A 216 20.41 18.57 13.60
CA ASP A 216 19.20 19.25 14.09
C ASP A 216 18.70 20.34 13.14
N THR A 217 19.62 21.04 12.49
CA THR A 217 19.29 22.06 11.47
C THR A 217 18.68 21.41 10.24
N ILE A 218 19.18 20.25 9.84
CA ILE A 218 18.64 19.47 8.70
C ILE A 218 17.21 19.04 9.00
N TYR A 219 16.97 18.48 10.20
CA TYR A 219 15.64 18.04 10.61
C TYR A 219 14.61 19.17 10.54
N ARG A 220 14.91 20.32 11.17
CA ARG A 220 14.04 21.51 11.16
C ARG A 220 13.81 22.06 9.74
N LEU A 221 14.81 21.93 8.88
CA LEU A 221 14.73 22.39 7.50
C LEU A 221 13.77 21.49 6.70
N VAL A 222 13.92 20.17 6.80
CA VAL A 222 13.04 19.20 6.14
C VAL A 222 11.59 19.34 6.64
N GLU A 223 11.40 19.50 7.95
CA GLU A 223 10.08 19.75 8.53
C GLU A 223 9.46 21.03 7.95
N ARG A 224 10.20 22.13 7.93
CA ARG A 224 9.73 23.41 7.37
C ARG A 224 9.37 23.29 5.89
N MET A 225 10.15 22.53 5.15
CA MET A 225 9.90 22.30 3.72
C MET A 225 8.60 21.52 3.51
N ASN A 226 8.40 20.42 4.27
CA ASN A 226 7.17 19.65 4.17
C ASN A 226 5.94 20.49 4.54
N ARG A 227 6.02 21.34 5.58
CA ARG A 227 4.96 22.28 5.93
C ARG A 227 4.67 23.28 4.80
N LYS A 228 5.72 23.82 4.17
CA LYS A 228 5.57 24.73 3.02
C LYS A 228 4.95 24.04 1.81
N LEU A 229 5.31 22.79 1.53
CA LEU A 229 4.69 22.02 0.45
C LEU A 229 3.17 21.96 0.63
N VAL A 230 2.71 21.54 1.81
CA VAL A 230 1.27 21.47 2.10
C VAL A 230 0.58 22.83 2.06
N ALA A 231 1.22 23.89 2.58
CA ALA A 231 0.60 25.19 2.69
C ALA A 231 0.52 25.93 1.36
N ASN A 232 1.54 25.79 0.49
CA ASN A 232 1.69 26.67 -0.68
C ASN A 232 1.25 26.02 -2.00
N TYR A 233 1.17 24.68 -2.06
CA TYR A 233 0.89 23.93 -3.31
C TYR A 233 -0.42 23.15 -3.27
N GLN A 234 -1.42 23.66 -2.57
CA GLN A 234 -2.73 23.01 -2.47
C GLN A 234 -3.44 22.88 -3.82
N LYS A 235 -3.22 23.85 -4.73
CA LYS A 235 -3.79 23.82 -6.08
C LYS A 235 -3.20 22.68 -6.89
N GLU A 236 -1.88 22.54 -6.88
CA GLU A 236 -1.15 21.51 -7.61
C GLU A 236 -1.50 20.11 -7.05
N PHE A 237 -1.57 19.97 -5.74
CA PHE A 237 -2.03 18.71 -5.13
C PHE A 237 -3.47 18.38 -5.47
N ARG A 238 -4.37 19.38 -5.50
CA ARG A 238 -5.74 19.18 -5.95
C ARG A 238 -5.77 18.65 -7.38
N GLU A 239 -4.97 19.23 -8.28
CA GLU A 239 -4.88 18.78 -9.68
C GLU A 239 -4.44 17.31 -9.78
N VAL A 240 -3.47 16.88 -8.96
CA VAL A 240 -3.10 15.47 -8.89
C VAL A 240 -4.31 14.60 -8.51
N PHE A 241 -5.07 14.99 -7.48
CA PHE A 241 -6.24 14.23 -7.06
C PHE A 241 -7.36 14.26 -8.11
N ASP A 242 -7.57 15.36 -8.81
CA ASP A 242 -8.56 15.45 -9.90
C ASP A 242 -8.22 14.45 -11.03
N ILE A 243 -6.93 14.26 -11.35
CA ILE A 243 -6.48 13.23 -12.29
C ILE A 243 -6.77 11.83 -11.73
N LEU A 244 -6.46 11.59 -10.45
CA LEU A 244 -6.65 10.29 -9.81
C LEU A 244 -8.12 9.93 -9.58
N LEU A 245 -9.04 10.88 -9.63
CA LEU A 245 -10.49 10.61 -9.62
C LEU A 245 -11.00 10.01 -10.94
N ASN A 246 -10.24 10.13 -12.03
CA ASN A 246 -10.59 9.50 -13.29
C ASN A 246 -10.13 8.03 -13.31
N PRO A 247 -11.04 7.04 -13.40
CA PRO A 247 -10.67 5.62 -13.47
C PRO A 247 -9.74 5.27 -14.63
N ASP A 248 -9.79 6.00 -15.73
CA ASP A 248 -8.98 5.74 -16.92
C ASP A 248 -7.49 6.09 -16.73
N CYS A 249 -7.14 6.79 -15.65
CA CYS A 249 -5.75 7.11 -15.36
C CYS A 249 -4.95 5.91 -14.84
N TYR A 250 -5.62 4.89 -14.34
CA TYR A 250 -4.97 3.75 -13.67
C TYR A 250 -4.57 2.61 -14.63
N PRO A 251 -3.49 1.89 -14.29
CA PRO A 251 -2.53 2.13 -13.21
C PRO A 251 -1.72 3.40 -13.42
N ALA A 252 -1.45 4.15 -12.32
CA ALA A 252 -0.74 5.41 -12.35
C ALA A 252 0.51 5.40 -11.47
N VAL A 253 1.53 6.17 -11.84
CA VAL A 253 2.70 6.43 -11.00
C VAL A 253 2.87 7.91 -10.76
N ILE A 254 3.12 8.30 -9.50
CA ILE A 254 3.43 9.66 -9.09
C ILE A 254 4.91 9.72 -8.76
N HIS A 255 5.62 10.67 -9.33
CA HIS A 255 7.03 10.83 -9.03
C HIS A 255 7.46 12.29 -8.86
N CYS A 256 8.61 12.46 -8.26
CA CYS A 256 9.40 13.67 -8.24
C CYS A 256 10.87 13.26 -8.42
N THR A 257 11.83 14.08 -8.06
CA THR A 257 13.26 13.75 -8.22
C THR A 257 13.69 12.54 -7.40
N SER A 258 13.37 12.47 -6.11
CA SER A 258 13.75 11.35 -5.22
C SER A 258 12.58 10.43 -4.82
N GLY A 259 11.35 10.79 -5.16
CA GLY A 259 10.15 10.08 -4.76
C GLY A 259 9.86 10.11 -3.25
N LYS A 260 10.40 11.10 -2.53
CA LYS A 260 10.31 11.19 -1.05
C LYS A 260 9.41 12.33 -0.57
N GLY A 261 9.81 13.59 -0.79
CA GLY A 261 9.12 14.76 -0.23
C GLY A 261 7.76 15.01 -0.89
N ARG A 262 7.76 15.61 -2.10
CA ARG A 262 6.54 15.94 -2.87
C ARG A 262 5.65 14.72 -3.06
N THR A 263 6.24 13.65 -3.56
CA THR A 263 5.54 12.38 -3.75
C THR A 263 4.99 11.83 -2.43
N GLY A 264 5.72 11.98 -1.32
CA GLY A 264 5.29 11.51 -0.01
C GLY A 264 4.12 12.29 0.59
N VAL A 265 3.96 13.56 0.23
CA VAL A 265 2.83 14.38 0.66
C VAL A 265 1.54 13.97 -0.06
N VAL A 266 1.65 13.53 -1.31
CA VAL A 266 0.50 13.13 -2.14
C VAL A 266 0.07 11.67 -1.89
N SER A 267 0.96 10.83 -1.36
CA SER A 267 0.81 9.35 -1.35
C SER A 267 0.12 8.81 -0.11
#